data_758ae1f2c770227e6abb28f6ba13ff18
#
_entry.id   758ae1f2c770227e6abb28f6ba13ff18
#
_cell.length_a   1.000
_cell.length_b   1.000
_cell.length_c   1.000
_cell.angle_alpha   90.00
_cell.angle_beta   90.00
_cell.angle_gamma   90.00
#
_symmetry.space_group_name_H-M   'P 1'
#
loop_
_entity.id
_entity.type
_entity.pdbx_description
1 polymer ?
#
loop_
_entity_poly.entity_id
_entity_poly.type
_entity_poly.pdbx_seq_one_letter_code
_entity_poly.pdbx_strand_id
1 'polypeptide(L)'
;MFPTRHEILAAFHNPELTQHAMHPPGVRTFACLNDWNNRAVIELPKLHLDISGIEYLEYSTPSAEMRRPPLQLHFQQDCFRLWFQVDGSGILHNLSRNSFGTARPGLLGIMERSQRYSYLHQKGTLECFQVFFSLLPSQNARCYWNSSIEGKCVLEGTERAYFENLVFDLLCVRSNQKEVWGLSTTSRLLEIFVVLFNKGLLVIEEAQFPKNKAKSLVAKAKMFMELQYARMRHQRELEKECSVDINYLNIIFKKETGQTLYDYLTNIRMEQAKHLLETTTDSVTDIASRVGYPSGNSFTRAFTRREKCPPLNYRRKFRDTHVV
;
A
#
# COMPACT_ATOMS: atom_id res chain seq x y z
N MET A 1 -20.47 27.28 10.80
CA MET A 1 -19.06 27.69 10.55
C MET A 1 -18.30 26.42 10.43
N PHE A 2 -17.71 26.13 9.28
CA PHE A 2 -16.89 24.92 9.12
C PHE A 2 -15.59 25.10 9.92
N PRO A 3 -15.11 24.07 10.63
CA PRO A 3 -13.86 24.16 11.37
C PRO A 3 -12.69 24.48 10.42
N THR A 4 -11.77 25.29 10.88
CA THR A 4 -10.55 25.60 10.14
C THR A 4 -9.66 24.37 10.07
N ARG A 5 -8.77 24.32 9.06
CA ARG A 5 -7.76 23.25 8.91
C ARG A 5 -7.00 22.98 10.22
N HIS A 6 -6.66 24.03 10.95
CA HIS A 6 -5.94 23.92 12.23
C HIS A 6 -6.76 23.28 13.34
N GLU A 7 -8.04 23.60 13.41
CA GLU A 7 -8.97 22.99 14.37
C GLU A 7 -9.24 21.52 14.07
N ILE A 8 -9.31 21.16 12.78
CA ILE A 8 -9.44 19.77 12.33
C ILE A 8 -8.23 18.96 12.76
N LEU A 9 -7.02 19.44 12.44
CA LEU A 9 -5.78 18.76 12.79
C LEU A 9 -5.57 18.70 14.30
N ALA A 10 -5.96 19.73 15.05
CA ALA A 10 -5.90 19.75 16.51
C ALA A 10 -6.82 18.69 17.16
N ALA A 11 -7.98 18.44 16.57
CA ALA A 11 -8.92 17.41 17.06
C ALA A 11 -8.38 15.97 16.90
N PHE A 12 -7.39 15.76 16.00
CA PHE A 12 -6.73 14.48 15.80
C PHE A 12 -5.52 14.23 16.71
N HIS A 13 -5.21 15.16 17.61
CA HIS A 13 -4.09 15.03 18.53
C HIS A 13 -4.39 13.98 19.63
N ASN A 14 -4.51 12.72 19.23
CA ASN A 14 -4.55 11.60 20.16
C ASN A 14 -3.16 10.94 20.20
N PRO A 15 -2.40 11.08 21.29
CA PRO A 15 -1.06 10.50 21.40
C PRO A 15 -1.04 8.97 21.32
N GLU A 16 -2.17 8.29 21.57
CA GLU A 16 -2.25 6.82 21.48
C GLU A 16 -2.27 6.32 20.02
N LEU A 17 -2.64 7.15 19.05
CA LEU A 17 -2.66 6.78 17.63
C LEU A 17 -1.31 6.95 16.93
N THR A 18 -0.34 7.61 17.58
CA THR A 18 0.97 7.90 17.01
C THR A 18 2.02 6.81 17.28
N GLN A 19 1.67 5.75 18.01
CA GLN A 19 2.66 4.75 18.51
C GLN A 19 3.14 3.74 17.46
N HIS A 20 2.56 3.64 16.26
CA HIS A 20 2.90 2.58 15.30
C HIS A 20 3.65 3.02 14.03
N ALA A 21 3.84 4.30 13.83
CA ALA A 21 4.62 4.79 12.67
C ALA A 21 6.04 5.15 13.12
N MET A 22 7.04 4.40 12.65
CA MET A 22 8.44 4.79 12.79
C MET A 22 8.75 5.96 11.87
N HIS A 23 8.41 7.16 12.29
CA HIS A 23 8.79 8.37 11.59
C HIS A 23 9.99 9.04 12.28
N PRO A 24 10.85 9.70 11.51
CA PRO A 24 11.94 10.48 12.08
C PRO A 24 11.43 11.55 13.07
N PRO A 25 12.26 11.97 14.05
CA PRO A 25 11.88 13.02 15.00
C PRO A 25 11.41 14.29 14.29
N GLY A 26 10.27 14.84 14.71
CA GLY A 26 9.66 16.04 14.14
C GLY A 26 8.56 15.79 13.11
N VAL A 27 8.36 14.54 12.69
CA VAL A 27 7.20 14.17 11.86
C VAL A 27 6.00 13.89 12.76
N ARG A 28 4.90 14.58 12.52
CA ARG A 28 3.60 14.30 13.16
C ARG A 28 2.75 13.50 12.18
N THR A 29 2.20 12.41 12.64
CA THR A 29 1.29 11.57 11.86
C THR A 29 -0.07 11.54 12.51
N PHE A 30 -1.07 11.81 11.72
CA PHE A 30 -2.47 11.72 12.10
C PHE A 30 -3.06 10.51 11.37
N ALA A 31 -2.99 9.33 12.00
CA ALA A 31 -3.55 8.12 11.41
C ALA A 31 -5.05 8.06 11.63
N CYS A 32 -5.80 7.92 10.55
CA CYS A 32 -7.26 7.86 10.60
C CYS A 32 -7.84 6.45 10.56
N LEU A 33 -7.12 5.46 10.07
CA LEU A 33 -7.52 4.07 9.99
C LEU A 33 -6.28 3.20 10.19
N ASN A 34 -6.01 2.80 11.43
CA ASN A 34 -4.97 1.81 11.76
C ASN A 34 -5.54 0.56 12.41
N ASP A 35 -6.86 0.48 12.51
CA ASP A 35 -7.50 -0.69 13.09
C ASP A 35 -7.77 -1.70 11.98
N TRP A 36 -7.02 -2.80 11.99
CA TRP A 36 -7.17 -3.93 11.08
C TRP A 36 -8.59 -4.53 11.11
N ASN A 37 -9.39 -4.19 12.12
CA ASN A 37 -10.79 -4.61 12.24
C ASN A 37 -11.78 -3.69 11.53
N ASN A 38 -11.38 -2.47 11.14
CA ASN A 38 -12.22 -1.46 10.52
C ASN A 38 -11.81 -1.13 9.08
N ARG A 39 -11.54 -2.14 8.27
CA ARG A 39 -11.25 -1.95 6.84
C ARG A 39 -12.49 -1.48 6.10
N ALA A 40 -12.35 -0.44 5.30
CA ALA A 40 -13.37 -0.07 4.34
C ALA A 40 -13.19 -0.90 3.06
N VAL A 41 -14.17 -1.72 2.73
CA VAL A 41 -14.21 -2.47 1.47
C VAL A 41 -15.23 -1.81 0.56
N ILE A 42 -14.79 -1.39 -0.61
CA ILE A 42 -15.63 -0.79 -1.64
C ILE A 42 -15.74 -1.76 -2.80
N GLU A 43 -16.93 -2.25 -3.06
CA GLU A 43 -17.20 -3.15 -4.15
C GLU A 43 -17.72 -2.37 -5.37
N LEU A 44 -16.97 -2.41 -6.45
CA LEU A 44 -17.36 -1.90 -7.76
C LEU A 44 -17.55 -3.07 -8.73
N PRO A 45 -18.32 -2.94 -9.81
CA PRO A 45 -18.62 -4.05 -10.73
C PRO A 45 -17.41 -4.81 -11.27
N LYS A 46 -16.24 -4.15 -11.36
CA LYS A 46 -15.00 -4.74 -11.88
C LYS A 46 -13.82 -4.66 -10.90
N LEU A 47 -14.04 -4.16 -9.69
CA LEU A 47 -12.96 -3.84 -8.78
C LEU A 47 -13.42 -3.85 -7.33
N HIS A 48 -12.64 -4.49 -6.47
CA HIS A 48 -12.77 -4.35 -5.03
C HIS A 48 -11.61 -3.50 -4.50
N LEU A 49 -11.94 -2.47 -3.75
CA LEU A 49 -11.00 -1.62 -3.04
C LEU A 49 -10.99 -2.02 -1.57
N ASP A 50 -9.84 -2.43 -1.08
CA ASP A 50 -9.62 -2.72 0.35
C ASP A 50 -8.73 -1.62 0.92
N ILE A 51 -9.31 -0.70 1.66
CA ILE A 51 -8.61 0.42 2.28
C ILE A 51 -8.09 -0.02 3.64
N SER A 52 -6.79 -0.05 3.79
CA SER A 52 -6.11 -0.50 5.01
C SER A 52 -5.64 0.64 5.92
N GLY A 53 -5.59 1.87 5.42
CA GLY A 53 -5.17 3.02 6.21
C GLY A 53 -5.38 4.35 5.50
N ILE A 54 -5.53 5.40 6.30
CA ILE A 54 -5.55 6.80 5.86
C ILE A 54 -4.66 7.57 6.83
N GLU A 55 -3.72 8.32 6.31
CA GLU A 55 -2.77 9.09 7.11
C GLU A 55 -2.66 10.53 6.61
N TYR A 56 -2.44 11.45 7.53
CA TYR A 56 -1.99 12.80 7.23
C TYR A 56 -0.66 13.02 7.93
N LEU A 57 0.36 13.40 7.17
CA LEU A 57 1.70 13.69 7.67
C LEU A 57 1.94 15.19 7.68
N GLU A 58 2.45 15.68 8.78
CA GLU A 58 2.95 17.05 8.92
C GLU A 58 4.39 17.00 9.42
N TYR A 59 5.27 17.75 8.78
CA TYR A 59 6.63 17.98 9.22
C TYR A 59 6.99 19.44 9.03
N SER A 60 7.31 20.11 10.12
CA SER A 60 7.86 21.47 10.10
C SER A 60 9.37 21.39 10.23
N THR A 61 10.08 22.03 9.32
CA THR A 61 11.54 22.19 9.45
C THR A 61 11.84 22.91 10.77
N PRO A 62 12.67 22.35 11.65
CA PRO A 62 13.10 23.04 12.84
C PRO A 62 13.77 24.38 12.45
N SER A 63 13.61 25.42 13.29
CA SER A 63 14.28 26.69 13.12
C SER A 63 15.78 26.50 12.87
N ALA A 64 16.42 27.40 12.13
CA ALA A 64 17.77 27.30 11.58
C ALA A 64 18.91 26.99 12.60
N GLU A 65 18.61 26.96 13.89
CA GLU A 65 19.57 26.64 14.96
C GLU A 65 19.86 25.13 15.13
N MET A 66 19.01 24.25 14.62
CA MET A 66 19.27 22.80 14.64
C MET A 66 19.81 22.33 13.29
N ARG A 67 21.14 22.12 13.22
CA ARG A 67 21.82 21.43 12.11
C ARG A 67 21.38 19.96 12.06
N ARG A 68 20.15 19.69 11.61
CA ARG A 68 19.68 18.34 11.34
C ARG A 68 19.81 18.03 9.85
N PRO A 69 20.12 16.79 9.47
CA PRO A 69 20.08 16.40 8.07
C PRO A 69 18.65 16.63 7.53
N PRO A 70 18.50 16.92 6.23
CA PRO A 70 17.19 17.09 5.63
C PRO A 70 16.34 15.84 5.87
N LEU A 71 15.03 16.03 6.09
CA LEU A 71 14.11 14.93 6.28
C LEU A 71 14.14 14.01 5.07
N GLN A 72 14.48 12.77 5.30
CA GLN A 72 14.41 11.72 4.30
C GLN A 72 13.48 10.63 4.79
N LEU A 73 12.43 10.37 4.02
CA LEU A 73 11.47 9.32 4.27
C LEU A 73 11.72 8.18 3.29
N HIS A 74 11.68 6.95 3.78
CA HIS A 74 11.76 5.75 2.96
C HIS A 74 10.43 5.01 3.03
N PHE A 75 9.94 4.62 1.88
CA PHE A 75 8.67 3.94 1.76
C PHE A 75 8.86 2.62 1.01
N GLN A 76 8.38 1.58 1.61
CA GLN A 76 8.21 0.29 0.94
C GLN A 76 7.02 -0.40 1.59
N GLN A 77 6.09 -0.88 0.78
CA GLN A 77 4.81 -1.41 1.27
C GLN A 77 4.33 -2.59 0.44
N ASP A 78 3.52 -3.42 1.05
CA ASP A 78 2.81 -4.54 0.45
C ASP A 78 1.43 -4.16 -0.14
N CYS A 79 1.07 -2.89 -0.08
CA CYS A 79 -0.14 -2.30 -0.66
C CYS A 79 0.20 -1.09 -1.53
N PHE A 80 -0.77 -0.60 -2.28
CA PHE A 80 -0.65 0.69 -2.94
C PHE A 80 -0.76 1.82 -1.93
N ARG A 81 -0.05 2.91 -2.19
CA ARG A 81 -0.15 4.15 -1.42
C ARG A 81 -0.48 5.30 -2.35
N LEU A 82 -1.66 5.87 -2.20
CA LEU A 82 -1.96 7.18 -2.74
C LEU A 82 -1.17 8.22 -1.94
N TRP A 83 -0.50 9.13 -2.63
CA TRP A 83 0.20 10.28 -2.06
C TRP A 83 -0.37 11.55 -2.66
N PHE A 84 -0.81 12.45 -1.81
CA PHE A 84 -1.19 13.81 -2.20
C PHE A 84 -0.39 14.83 -1.40
N GLN A 85 0.42 15.62 -2.10
CA GLN A 85 1.24 16.67 -1.50
C GLN A 85 0.39 17.92 -1.29
N VAL A 86 0.09 18.22 -0.03
CA VAL A 86 -0.72 19.40 0.33
C VAL A 86 0.15 20.64 0.39
N ASP A 87 1.33 20.55 1.04
CA ASP A 87 2.29 21.64 1.12
C ASP A 87 3.74 21.12 1.15
N GLY A 88 4.70 22.06 0.97
CA GLY A 88 6.13 21.76 0.92
C GLY A 88 6.60 21.23 -0.42
N SER A 89 7.91 21.15 -0.56
CA SER A 89 8.56 20.63 -1.77
C SER A 89 9.70 19.68 -1.46
N GLY A 90 9.96 18.76 -2.37
CA GLY A 90 11.01 17.77 -2.22
C GLY A 90 11.28 16.98 -3.50
N ILE A 91 12.11 15.97 -3.37
CA ILE A 91 12.42 15.03 -4.44
C ILE A 91 11.86 13.66 -4.05
N LEU A 92 10.99 13.12 -4.89
CA LEU A 92 10.54 11.75 -4.81
C LEU A 92 11.41 10.89 -5.73
N HIS A 93 12.03 9.87 -5.17
CA HIS A 93 12.86 8.92 -5.90
C HIS A 93 12.25 7.53 -5.81
N ASN A 94 11.91 6.95 -6.94
CA ASN A 94 11.59 5.54 -7.05
C ASN A 94 12.90 4.74 -7.18
N LEU A 95 13.34 4.16 -6.07
CA LEU A 95 14.61 3.44 -5.99
C LEU A 95 14.59 2.13 -6.80
N SER A 96 13.42 1.54 -7.00
CA SER A 96 13.29 0.28 -7.76
C SER A 96 13.40 0.51 -9.26
N ARG A 97 12.98 1.68 -9.76
CA ARG A 97 13.04 2.05 -11.18
C ARG A 97 14.14 3.06 -11.50
N ASN A 98 14.83 3.55 -10.48
CA ASN A 98 15.83 4.63 -10.58
C ASN A 98 15.27 5.89 -11.30
N SER A 99 14.03 6.26 -10.96
CA SER A 99 13.36 7.43 -11.53
C SER A 99 13.13 8.50 -10.46
N PHE A 100 13.23 9.77 -10.86
CA PHE A 100 13.09 10.92 -9.97
C PHE A 100 11.92 11.79 -10.41
N GLY A 101 11.23 12.35 -9.43
CA GLY A 101 10.20 13.35 -9.62
C GLY A 101 10.28 14.46 -8.59
N THR A 102 9.89 15.67 -8.96
CA THR A 102 9.76 16.78 -8.01
C THR A 102 8.40 16.71 -7.35
N ALA A 103 8.40 16.58 -6.03
CA ALA A 103 7.19 16.70 -5.24
C ALA A 103 6.97 18.18 -4.92
N ARG A 104 5.77 18.67 -5.23
CA ARG A 104 5.31 20.04 -5.02
C ARG A 104 3.83 20.05 -4.61
N PRO A 105 3.34 21.14 -4.01
CA PRO A 105 1.93 21.23 -3.66
C PRO A 105 1.01 20.91 -4.83
N GLY A 106 0.00 20.09 -4.60
CA GLY A 106 -0.91 19.57 -5.62
C GLY A 106 -0.45 18.27 -6.29
N LEU A 107 0.78 17.79 -6.05
CA LEU A 107 1.22 16.50 -6.60
C LEU A 107 0.34 15.38 -6.08
N LEU A 108 -0.27 14.66 -7.03
CA LEU A 108 -1.04 13.45 -6.80
C LEU A 108 -0.33 12.27 -7.47
N GLY A 109 -0.06 11.24 -6.71
CA GLY A 109 0.65 10.07 -7.21
C GLY A 109 0.27 8.79 -6.48
N ILE A 110 0.59 7.66 -7.08
CA ILE A 110 0.47 6.36 -6.43
C ILE A 110 1.85 5.70 -6.36
N MET A 111 2.20 5.25 -5.18
CA MET A 111 3.35 4.39 -4.96
C MET A 111 2.89 2.94 -5.06
N GLU A 112 3.52 2.19 -5.95
CA GLU A 112 3.17 0.79 -6.19
C GLU A 112 3.66 -0.10 -5.04
N ARG A 113 2.92 -1.16 -4.77
CA ARG A 113 3.35 -2.21 -3.84
C ARG A 113 4.67 -2.83 -4.32
N SER A 114 5.46 -3.28 -3.37
CA SER A 114 6.77 -3.95 -3.59
C SER A 114 7.85 -3.07 -4.23
N GLN A 115 7.57 -1.80 -4.52
CA GLN A 115 8.58 -0.85 -4.96
C GLN A 115 9.09 0.00 -3.79
N ARG A 116 10.34 0.39 -3.88
CA ARG A 116 11.00 1.24 -2.88
C ARG A 116 11.03 2.67 -3.35
N TYR A 117 10.61 3.56 -2.47
CA TYR A 117 10.62 4.99 -2.69
C TYR A 117 11.39 5.69 -1.59
N SER A 118 11.97 6.82 -1.92
CA SER A 118 12.56 7.75 -0.98
C SER A 118 12.05 9.15 -1.29
N TYR A 119 11.70 9.89 -0.25
CA TYR A 119 11.34 11.29 -0.36
C TYR A 119 12.35 12.12 0.41
N LEU A 120 12.97 13.10 -0.27
CA LEU A 120 13.88 14.05 0.32
C LEU A 120 13.21 15.42 0.38
N HIS A 121 12.87 15.87 1.60
CA HIS A 121 12.26 17.17 1.81
C HIS A 121 13.27 18.29 1.57
N GLN A 122 12.84 19.35 0.88
CA GLN A 122 13.70 20.48 0.51
C GLN A 122 13.27 21.81 1.15
N LYS A 123 11.98 22.16 1.06
CA LYS A 123 11.49 23.47 1.50
C LYS A 123 10.05 23.41 2.02
N GLY A 124 9.75 24.35 2.94
CA GLY A 124 8.43 24.56 3.50
C GLY A 124 8.06 23.57 4.60
N THR A 125 6.82 23.57 5.00
CA THR A 125 6.25 22.54 5.85
C THR A 125 5.83 21.39 4.98
N LEU A 126 6.34 20.18 5.22
CA LEU A 126 5.81 19.01 4.51
C LEU A 126 4.43 18.70 5.07
N GLU A 127 3.43 18.75 4.22
CA GLU A 127 2.11 18.25 4.51
C GLU A 127 1.66 17.33 3.39
N CYS A 128 1.33 16.10 3.73
CA CYS A 128 0.81 15.16 2.74
C CYS A 128 -0.27 14.26 3.32
N PHE A 129 -1.22 13.95 2.46
CA PHE A 129 -2.27 12.98 2.72
C PHE A 129 -1.95 11.66 2.02
N GLN A 130 -2.24 10.56 2.69
CA GLN A 130 -1.95 9.23 2.18
C GLN A 130 -3.13 8.29 2.42
N VAL A 131 -3.42 7.45 1.42
CA VAL A 131 -4.36 6.34 1.54
C VAL A 131 -3.64 5.05 1.18
N PHE A 132 -3.72 4.09 2.07
CA PHE A 132 -3.19 2.75 1.86
C PHE A 132 -4.30 1.83 1.41
N PHE A 133 -4.14 1.19 0.25
CA PHE A 133 -5.19 0.38 -0.32
C PHE A 133 -4.64 -0.79 -1.12
N SER A 134 -5.46 -1.83 -1.23
CA SER A 134 -5.25 -2.94 -2.14
C SER A 134 -6.35 -2.96 -3.19
N LEU A 135 -5.97 -3.23 -4.41
CA LEU A 135 -6.88 -3.40 -5.53
C LEU A 135 -7.05 -4.88 -5.78
N LEU A 136 -8.27 -5.34 -5.69
CA LEU A 136 -8.65 -6.71 -6.00
C LEU A 136 -9.54 -6.67 -7.25
N PRO A 137 -8.96 -6.79 -8.46
CA PRO A 137 -9.74 -6.79 -9.67
C PRO A 137 -10.73 -7.96 -9.64
N SER A 138 -11.92 -7.75 -10.19
CA SER A 138 -12.85 -8.83 -10.44
C SER A 138 -12.28 -9.81 -11.47
N GLN A 139 -12.88 -11.00 -11.59
CA GLN A 139 -12.34 -12.16 -12.33
C GLN A 139 -11.74 -11.87 -13.72
N ASN A 140 -12.12 -10.77 -14.38
CA ASN A 140 -11.71 -10.45 -15.74
C ASN A 140 -11.15 -9.03 -15.90
N ALA A 141 -10.71 -8.38 -14.83
CA ALA A 141 -10.16 -7.04 -14.92
C ALA A 141 -8.72 -7.00 -14.42
N ARG A 142 -7.90 -6.18 -15.06
CA ARG A 142 -6.60 -5.74 -14.54
C ARG A 142 -6.75 -4.31 -14.06
N CYS A 143 -6.22 -4.05 -12.89
CA CYS A 143 -6.07 -2.69 -12.41
C CYS A 143 -4.60 -2.41 -12.22
N TYR A 144 -4.14 -1.33 -12.81
CA TYR A 144 -2.75 -0.93 -12.70
C TYR A 144 -2.62 0.58 -12.62
N TRP A 145 -1.54 1.00 -12.04
CA TRP A 145 -1.10 2.36 -12.03
C TRP A 145 -0.44 2.73 -13.35
N ASN A 146 -0.82 3.85 -13.92
CA ASN A 146 -0.18 4.36 -15.13
C ASN A 146 1.16 5.04 -14.80
N SER A 147 2.22 4.27 -14.79
CA SER A 147 3.57 4.75 -14.46
C SER A 147 4.11 5.82 -15.41
N SER A 148 3.51 5.98 -16.59
CA SER A 148 3.92 7.05 -17.56
C SER A 148 3.63 8.45 -17.03
N ILE A 149 2.73 8.58 -16.05
CA ILE A 149 2.39 9.85 -15.39
C ILE A 149 2.91 9.94 -13.95
N GLU A 150 3.76 9.00 -13.53
CA GLU A 150 4.39 9.03 -12.21
C GLU A 150 5.09 10.37 -11.97
N GLY A 151 4.75 11.04 -10.87
CA GLY A 151 5.29 12.35 -10.50
C GLY A 151 4.89 13.53 -11.41
N LYS A 152 4.02 13.32 -12.39
CA LYS A 152 3.62 14.37 -13.35
C LYS A 152 2.18 14.87 -13.14
N CYS A 153 1.36 14.18 -12.39
CA CYS A 153 0.00 14.61 -12.10
C CYS A 153 0.01 15.65 -10.98
N VAL A 154 -0.15 16.88 -11.32
CA VAL A 154 -0.27 17.98 -10.36
C VAL A 154 -1.65 18.62 -10.54
N LEU A 155 -2.42 18.63 -9.46
CA LEU A 155 -3.71 19.33 -9.42
C LEU A 155 -3.46 20.80 -9.16
N GLU A 156 -4.12 21.66 -9.92
CA GLU A 156 -3.98 23.11 -9.83
C GLU A 156 -5.34 23.80 -9.75
N GLY A 157 -5.37 25.04 -9.23
CA GLY A 157 -6.58 25.86 -9.19
C GLY A 157 -7.76 25.20 -8.47
N THR A 158 -8.90 25.17 -9.14
CA THR A 158 -10.16 24.64 -8.58
C THR A 158 -10.13 23.12 -8.36
N GLU A 159 -9.41 22.37 -9.20
CA GLU A 159 -9.27 20.91 -9.02
C GLU A 159 -8.49 20.59 -7.74
N ARG A 160 -7.41 21.32 -7.50
CA ARG A 160 -6.62 21.17 -6.28
C ARG A 160 -7.47 21.51 -5.05
N ALA A 161 -8.14 22.65 -5.06
CA ALA A 161 -9.02 23.05 -3.95
C ALA A 161 -10.13 22.03 -3.68
N TYR A 162 -10.73 21.48 -4.73
CA TYR A 162 -11.72 20.42 -4.61
C TYR A 162 -11.15 19.17 -3.94
N PHE A 163 -9.97 18.72 -4.38
CA PHE A 163 -9.33 17.53 -3.83
C PHE A 163 -8.88 17.73 -2.38
N GLU A 164 -8.34 18.90 -2.06
CA GLU A 164 -8.01 19.27 -0.68
C GLU A 164 -9.26 19.23 0.22
N ASN A 165 -10.38 19.77 -0.23
CA ASN A 165 -11.63 19.70 0.51
C ASN A 165 -12.10 18.26 0.73
N LEU A 166 -12.02 17.39 -0.28
CA LEU A 166 -12.33 15.95 -0.12
C LEU A 166 -11.48 15.29 0.96
N VAL A 167 -10.18 15.57 0.93
CA VAL A 167 -9.22 15.03 1.90
C VAL A 167 -9.55 15.51 3.31
N PHE A 168 -9.77 16.82 3.48
CA PHE A 168 -10.09 17.40 4.79
C PHE A 168 -11.47 16.95 5.29
N ASP A 169 -12.47 16.85 4.42
CA ASP A 169 -13.77 16.29 4.77
C ASP A 169 -13.64 14.83 5.25
N LEU A 170 -12.82 14.03 4.58
CA LEU A 170 -12.56 12.65 4.99
C LEU A 170 -11.93 12.58 6.39
N LEU A 171 -11.02 13.50 6.69
CA LEU A 171 -10.43 13.63 8.02
C LEU A 171 -11.48 14.10 9.06
N CYS A 172 -12.37 15.03 8.71
CA CYS A 172 -13.42 15.55 9.60
C CYS A 172 -14.50 14.55 9.95
N VAL A 173 -14.94 13.73 9.00
CA VAL A 173 -16.01 12.73 9.20
C VAL A 173 -15.68 11.82 10.37
N ARG A 174 -14.41 11.57 10.63
CA ARG A 174 -13.98 10.73 11.75
C ARG A 174 -14.12 11.38 13.11
N SER A 175 -13.96 12.70 13.22
CA SER A 175 -13.96 13.37 14.53
C SER A 175 -15.32 13.34 15.20
N ASN A 176 -16.41 13.16 14.47
CA ASN A 176 -17.76 13.53 14.94
C ASN A 176 -18.76 12.40 15.17
N GLN A 177 -18.69 11.19 14.57
CA GLN A 177 -19.75 10.17 14.78
C GLN A 177 -19.35 8.72 14.47
N LYS A 178 -19.65 7.79 15.38
CA LYS A 178 -19.31 6.35 15.23
C LYS A 178 -20.23 5.56 14.29
N GLU A 179 -21.49 5.93 14.08
CA GLU A 179 -22.47 5.09 13.36
C GLU A 179 -22.68 5.42 11.87
N VAL A 180 -22.51 6.67 11.46
CA VAL A 180 -22.65 7.09 10.05
C VAL A 180 -21.30 7.08 9.32
N TRP A 181 -20.26 6.78 10.04
CA TRP A 181 -18.87 6.82 9.61
C TRP A 181 -18.59 6.00 8.35
N GLY A 182 -19.12 4.78 8.25
CA GLY A 182 -18.87 3.91 7.12
C GLY A 182 -19.33 4.47 5.78
N LEU A 183 -20.54 5.01 5.69
CA LEU A 183 -21.12 5.53 4.45
C LEU A 183 -20.43 6.82 4.00
N SER A 184 -20.22 7.77 4.91
CA SER A 184 -19.58 9.05 4.58
C SER A 184 -18.14 8.87 4.16
N THR A 185 -17.37 8.05 4.87
CA THR A 185 -16.00 7.71 4.52
C THR A 185 -15.93 7.01 3.16
N THR A 186 -16.80 6.04 2.92
CA THR A 186 -16.88 5.32 1.65
C THR A 186 -17.20 6.26 0.49
N SER A 187 -18.14 7.18 0.64
CA SER A 187 -18.48 8.18 -0.37
C SER A 187 -17.27 9.06 -0.73
N ARG A 188 -16.58 9.60 0.26
CA ARG A 188 -15.39 10.45 0.02
C ARG A 188 -14.22 9.69 -0.61
N LEU A 189 -14.01 8.45 -0.20
CA LEU A 189 -13.01 7.59 -0.83
C LEU A 189 -13.36 7.30 -2.28
N LEU A 190 -14.64 7.02 -2.60
CA LEU A 190 -15.09 6.83 -3.97
C LEU A 190 -14.82 8.08 -4.83
N GLU A 191 -15.11 9.27 -4.33
CA GLU A 191 -14.82 10.53 -5.02
C GLU A 191 -13.31 10.69 -5.30
N ILE A 192 -12.46 10.38 -4.33
CA ILE A 192 -10.99 10.36 -4.51
C ILE A 192 -10.59 9.40 -5.63
N PHE A 193 -11.14 8.18 -5.64
CA PHE A 193 -10.84 7.20 -6.69
C PHE A 193 -11.38 7.63 -8.06
N VAL A 194 -12.53 8.30 -8.12
CA VAL A 194 -13.06 8.89 -9.37
C VAL A 194 -12.07 9.92 -9.93
N VAL A 195 -11.46 10.76 -9.10
CA VAL A 195 -10.41 11.68 -9.56
C VAL A 195 -9.23 10.91 -10.13
N LEU A 196 -8.78 9.84 -9.48
CA LEU A 196 -7.66 9.01 -9.97
C LEU A 196 -7.95 8.38 -11.33
N PHE A 197 -9.16 7.85 -11.54
CA PHE A 197 -9.59 7.30 -12.82
C PHE A 197 -9.70 8.37 -13.90
N ASN A 198 -10.31 9.51 -13.61
CA ASN A 198 -10.47 10.61 -14.57
C ASN A 198 -9.13 11.21 -15.00
N LYS A 199 -8.13 11.20 -14.13
CA LYS A 199 -6.76 11.61 -14.45
C LYS A 199 -5.95 10.52 -15.17
N GLY A 200 -6.52 9.34 -15.37
CA GLY A 200 -5.83 8.19 -15.97
C GLY A 200 -4.69 7.66 -15.12
N LEU A 201 -4.66 8.04 -13.83
CA LEU A 201 -3.66 7.58 -12.88
C LEU A 201 -3.89 6.11 -12.51
N LEU A 202 -5.12 5.72 -12.40
CA LEU A 202 -5.56 4.36 -12.17
C LEU A 202 -6.35 3.87 -13.38
N VAL A 203 -5.95 2.75 -13.95
CA VAL A 203 -6.55 2.19 -15.15
C VAL A 203 -7.11 0.80 -14.84
N ILE A 204 -8.36 0.58 -15.25
CA ILE A 204 -9.00 -0.73 -15.22
C ILE A 204 -9.15 -1.19 -16.66
N GLU A 205 -8.51 -2.28 -17.00
CA GLU A 205 -8.64 -2.94 -18.30
C GLU A 205 -9.23 -4.33 -18.16
N GLU A 206 -9.93 -4.78 -19.17
CA GLU A 206 -10.29 -6.19 -19.23
C GLU A 206 -9.01 -7.02 -19.35
N ALA A 207 -8.90 -8.01 -18.48
CA ALA A 207 -7.73 -8.89 -18.50
C ALA A 207 -7.74 -9.68 -19.81
N GLN A 208 -6.82 -9.37 -20.70
CA GLN A 208 -6.59 -10.17 -21.90
C GLN A 208 -5.85 -11.43 -21.52
N PHE A 209 -6.58 -12.51 -21.31
CA PHE A 209 -5.96 -13.81 -21.09
C PHE A 209 -5.50 -14.39 -22.45
N PRO A 210 -4.38 -15.13 -22.44
CA PRO A 210 -3.92 -15.83 -23.66
C PRO A 210 -5.04 -16.69 -24.22
N LYS A 211 -5.21 -16.70 -25.55
CA LYS A 211 -6.22 -17.54 -26.24
C LYS A 211 -6.05 -19.05 -25.98
N ASN A 212 -4.83 -19.47 -25.64
CA ASN A 212 -4.57 -20.86 -25.19
C ASN A 212 -5.14 -21.07 -23.80
N LYS A 213 -6.10 -21.98 -23.67
CA LYS A 213 -6.83 -22.28 -22.43
C LYS A 213 -5.89 -22.59 -21.24
N ALA A 214 -4.82 -23.35 -21.46
CA ALA A 214 -3.86 -23.68 -20.39
C ALA A 214 -3.10 -22.45 -19.90
N LYS A 215 -2.56 -21.63 -20.82
CA LYS A 215 -1.87 -20.38 -20.48
C LYS A 215 -2.79 -19.36 -19.80
N SER A 216 -4.05 -19.30 -20.24
CA SER A 216 -5.07 -18.45 -19.63
C SER A 216 -5.35 -18.85 -18.19
N LEU A 217 -5.54 -20.17 -17.92
CA LEU A 217 -5.74 -20.70 -16.57
C LEU A 217 -4.54 -20.44 -15.65
N VAL A 218 -3.33 -20.61 -16.17
CA VAL A 218 -2.09 -20.31 -15.43
C VAL A 218 -1.99 -18.81 -15.09
N ALA A 219 -2.28 -17.94 -16.05
CA ALA A 219 -2.27 -16.50 -15.82
C ALA A 219 -3.30 -16.08 -14.76
N LYS A 220 -4.51 -16.66 -14.81
CA LYS A 220 -5.58 -16.43 -13.85
C LYS A 220 -5.18 -16.92 -12.44
N ALA A 221 -4.60 -18.10 -12.34
CA ALA A 221 -4.11 -18.66 -11.07
C ALA A 221 -2.99 -17.79 -10.45
N LYS A 222 -2.03 -17.33 -11.27
CA LYS A 222 -0.97 -16.43 -10.81
C LYS A 222 -1.56 -15.14 -10.25
N MET A 223 -2.41 -14.48 -11.02
CA MET A 223 -3.07 -13.24 -10.63
C MET A 223 -3.83 -13.41 -9.30
N PHE A 224 -4.61 -14.48 -9.15
CA PHE A 224 -5.33 -14.74 -7.91
C PHE A 224 -4.38 -14.94 -6.72
N MET A 225 -3.33 -15.75 -6.89
CA MET A 225 -2.35 -15.99 -5.83
C MET A 225 -1.60 -14.71 -5.43
N GLU A 226 -1.19 -13.87 -6.39
CA GLU A 226 -0.52 -12.60 -6.14
C GLU A 226 -1.40 -11.60 -5.39
N LEU A 227 -2.69 -11.62 -5.65
CA LEU A 227 -3.66 -10.74 -4.98
C LEU A 227 -4.09 -11.26 -3.61
N GLN A 228 -4.19 -12.59 -3.45
CA GLN A 228 -4.78 -13.22 -2.27
C GLN A 228 -3.78 -14.00 -1.40
N TYR A 229 -2.46 -13.90 -1.65
CA TYR A 229 -1.45 -14.72 -0.97
C TYR A 229 -1.58 -14.72 0.56
N ALA A 230 -1.91 -13.59 1.15
CA ALA A 230 -2.03 -13.43 2.60
C ALA A 230 -3.32 -14.06 3.17
N ARG A 231 -4.41 -14.07 2.39
CA ARG A 231 -5.73 -14.57 2.81
C ARG A 231 -5.98 -16.01 2.42
N MET A 232 -5.37 -16.46 1.34
CA MET A 232 -5.55 -17.80 0.80
C MET A 232 -5.10 -18.87 1.81
N ARG A 233 -6.04 -19.68 2.28
CA ARG A 233 -5.77 -20.75 3.27
C ARG A 233 -5.54 -22.09 2.61
N HIS A 234 -6.25 -22.37 1.51
CA HIS A 234 -6.19 -23.64 0.80
C HIS A 234 -6.06 -23.43 -0.70
N GLN A 235 -5.26 -24.27 -1.36
CA GLN A 235 -5.14 -24.24 -2.82
C GLN A 235 -6.47 -24.51 -3.54
N ARG A 236 -7.43 -25.18 -2.88
CA ARG A 236 -8.78 -25.41 -3.43
C ARG A 236 -9.58 -24.11 -3.67
N GLU A 237 -9.16 -23.00 -3.12
CA GLU A 237 -9.75 -21.69 -3.46
C GLU A 237 -9.54 -21.37 -4.94
N LEU A 238 -8.45 -21.85 -5.55
CA LEU A 238 -8.19 -21.75 -6.98
C LEU A 238 -9.15 -22.55 -7.86
N GLU A 239 -9.75 -23.64 -7.33
CA GLU A 239 -10.77 -24.40 -8.09
C GLU A 239 -11.97 -23.53 -8.41
N LYS A 240 -12.46 -22.79 -7.41
CA LYS A 240 -13.58 -21.85 -7.58
C LYS A 240 -13.21 -20.72 -8.54
N GLU A 241 -12.03 -20.15 -8.37
CA GLU A 241 -11.58 -19.03 -9.17
C GLU A 241 -11.33 -19.43 -10.63
N CYS A 242 -10.64 -20.53 -10.87
CA CYS A 242 -10.29 -20.99 -12.20
C CYS A 242 -11.37 -21.88 -12.86
N SER A 243 -12.37 -22.32 -12.09
CA SER A 243 -13.44 -23.23 -12.53
C SER A 243 -12.89 -24.54 -13.14
N VAL A 244 -11.83 -25.07 -12.51
CA VAL A 244 -11.19 -26.35 -12.90
C VAL A 244 -10.70 -27.09 -11.67
N ASP A 245 -10.57 -28.41 -11.77
CA ASP A 245 -10.02 -29.23 -10.71
C ASP A 245 -8.56 -28.83 -10.36
N ILE A 246 -8.22 -28.85 -9.06
CA ILE A 246 -6.92 -28.39 -8.56
C ILE A 246 -5.77 -29.27 -9.06
N ASN A 247 -5.98 -30.57 -9.25
CA ASN A 247 -4.94 -31.46 -9.74
C ASN A 247 -4.62 -31.16 -11.20
N TYR A 248 -5.65 -30.93 -12.01
CA TYR A 248 -5.48 -30.49 -13.39
C TYR A 248 -4.77 -29.14 -13.46
N LEU A 249 -5.21 -28.17 -12.65
CA LEU A 249 -4.59 -26.86 -12.58
C LEU A 249 -3.09 -26.96 -12.17
N ASN A 250 -2.76 -27.81 -11.21
CA ASN A 250 -1.40 -28.01 -10.74
C ASN A 250 -0.50 -28.63 -11.83
N ILE A 251 -1.04 -29.58 -12.60
CA ILE A 251 -0.33 -30.19 -13.73
C ILE A 251 0.03 -29.14 -14.79
N ILE A 252 -0.98 -28.37 -15.25
CA ILE A 252 -0.74 -27.37 -16.29
C ILE A 252 0.13 -26.21 -15.76
N PHE A 253 -0.07 -25.80 -14.50
CA PHE A 253 0.73 -24.76 -13.89
C PHE A 253 2.20 -25.15 -13.82
N LYS A 254 2.50 -26.39 -13.37
CA LYS A 254 3.88 -26.92 -13.33
C LYS A 254 4.49 -27.04 -14.73
N LYS A 255 3.69 -27.48 -15.72
CA LYS A 255 4.14 -27.56 -17.11
C LYS A 255 4.52 -26.22 -17.71
N GLU A 256 3.70 -25.17 -17.43
CA GLU A 256 3.90 -23.84 -18.02
C GLU A 256 4.90 -22.96 -17.24
N THR A 257 5.11 -23.23 -15.93
CA THR A 257 5.93 -22.37 -15.06
C THR A 257 7.17 -23.05 -14.48
N GLY A 258 7.26 -24.38 -14.57
CA GLY A 258 8.31 -25.18 -13.96
C GLY A 258 8.14 -25.42 -12.46
N GLN A 259 7.14 -24.86 -11.80
CA GLN A 259 6.91 -24.95 -10.35
C GLN A 259 5.47 -25.30 -10.02
N THR A 260 5.23 -25.85 -8.82
CA THR A 260 3.87 -26.16 -8.35
C THR A 260 3.14 -24.89 -7.91
N LEU A 261 1.80 -24.96 -7.81
CA LEU A 261 1.00 -23.88 -7.21
C LEU A 261 1.45 -23.56 -5.77
N TYR A 262 1.80 -24.60 -5.01
CA TYR A 262 2.29 -24.45 -3.65
C TYR A 262 3.62 -23.69 -3.59
N ASP A 263 4.57 -24.05 -4.46
CA ASP A 263 5.87 -23.39 -4.51
C ASP A 263 5.73 -21.94 -4.92
N TYR A 264 4.87 -21.67 -5.90
CA TYR A 264 4.61 -20.31 -6.36
C TYR A 264 4.02 -19.43 -5.25
N LEU A 265 2.97 -19.90 -4.56
CA LEU A 265 2.37 -19.19 -3.44
C LEU A 265 3.38 -18.99 -2.29
N THR A 266 4.17 -20.03 -1.99
CA THR A 266 5.21 -19.95 -0.98
C THR A 266 6.27 -18.90 -1.35
N ASN A 267 6.65 -18.82 -2.63
CA ASN A 267 7.59 -17.83 -3.12
C ASN A 267 7.09 -16.41 -2.87
N ILE A 268 5.84 -16.12 -3.25
CA ILE A 268 5.23 -14.80 -3.02
C ILE A 268 5.27 -14.46 -1.52
N ARG A 269 4.84 -15.40 -0.66
CA ARG A 269 4.83 -15.18 0.79
C ARG A 269 6.22 -14.92 1.37
N MET A 270 7.24 -15.63 0.87
CA MET A 270 8.62 -15.45 1.34
C MET A 270 9.21 -14.13 0.90
N GLU A 271 8.97 -13.69 -0.33
CA GLU A 271 9.41 -12.37 -0.78
C GLU A 271 8.77 -11.25 0.05
N GLN A 272 7.47 -11.36 0.33
CA GLN A 272 6.78 -10.40 1.19
C GLN A 272 7.30 -10.45 2.64
N ALA A 273 7.60 -11.64 3.15
CA ALA A 273 8.16 -11.80 4.49
C ALA A 273 9.56 -11.18 4.61
N LYS A 274 10.43 -11.40 3.62
CA LYS A 274 11.76 -10.75 3.59
C LYS A 274 11.61 -9.25 3.65
N HIS A 275 10.73 -8.73 2.80
CA HIS A 275 10.44 -7.32 2.79
C HIS A 275 10.01 -6.78 4.16
N LEU A 276 9.04 -7.42 4.81
CA LEU A 276 8.58 -7.02 6.15
C LEU A 276 9.68 -7.14 7.22
N LEU A 277 10.52 -8.15 7.14
CA LEU A 277 11.67 -8.30 8.03
C LEU A 277 12.71 -7.19 7.88
N GLU A 278 12.88 -6.67 6.67
CA GLU A 278 13.83 -5.61 6.33
C GLU A 278 13.32 -4.24 6.73
N THR A 279 12.01 -3.98 6.58
CA THR A 279 11.42 -2.64 6.63
C THR A 279 10.64 -2.34 7.89
N THR A 280 10.27 -3.36 8.69
CA THR A 280 9.46 -3.19 9.89
C THR A 280 10.14 -3.75 11.14
N THR A 281 9.62 -3.37 12.31
CA THR A 281 9.97 -3.96 13.60
C THR A 281 8.95 -4.99 14.07
N ASP A 282 7.97 -5.32 13.22
CA ASP A 282 6.91 -6.27 13.53
C ASP A 282 7.47 -7.58 14.09
N SER A 283 6.75 -8.19 15.01
CA SER A 283 7.14 -9.49 15.52
C SER A 283 7.10 -10.56 14.44
N VAL A 284 7.89 -11.62 14.58
CA VAL A 284 7.87 -12.75 13.63
C VAL A 284 6.47 -13.37 13.52
N THR A 285 5.69 -13.33 14.61
CA THR A 285 4.31 -13.83 14.64
C THR A 285 3.38 -12.93 13.84
N ASP A 286 3.53 -11.61 13.93
CA ASP A 286 2.73 -10.67 13.15
C ASP A 286 3.06 -10.78 11.66
N ILE A 287 4.35 -10.85 11.32
CA ILE A 287 4.77 -11.08 9.93
C ILE A 287 4.19 -12.39 9.39
N ALA A 288 4.25 -13.48 10.17
CA ALA A 288 3.66 -14.76 9.79
C ALA A 288 2.17 -14.63 9.42
N SER A 289 1.41 -13.94 10.26
CA SER A 289 -0.02 -13.67 10.04
C SER A 289 -0.25 -12.83 8.79
N ARG A 290 0.52 -11.76 8.61
CA ARG A 290 0.43 -10.85 7.46
C ARG A 290 0.75 -11.53 6.13
N VAL A 291 1.67 -12.49 6.11
CA VAL A 291 2.01 -13.21 4.89
C VAL A 291 1.22 -14.52 4.71
N GLY A 292 0.22 -14.76 5.57
CA GLY A 292 -0.75 -15.85 5.40
C GLY A 292 -0.33 -17.19 5.99
N TYR A 293 0.56 -17.20 6.99
CA TYR A 293 0.86 -18.40 7.78
C TYR A 293 -0.01 -18.50 9.03
N PRO A 294 -0.45 -19.71 9.41
CA PRO A 294 -1.33 -19.89 10.56
C PRO A 294 -0.63 -19.66 11.92
N SER A 295 0.70 -19.70 11.94
CA SER A 295 1.49 -19.47 13.16
C SER A 295 2.92 -19.04 12.85
N GLY A 296 3.56 -18.34 13.80
CA GLY A 296 4.97 -17.98 13.74
C GLY A 296 5.90 -19.19 13.57
N ASN A 297 5.55 -20.34 14.19
CA ASN A 297 6.32 -21.57 14.07
C ASN A 297 6.29 -22.17 12.66
N SER A 298 5.12 -22.23 12.05
CA SER A 298 4.97 -22.73 10.66
C SER A 298 5.70 -21.83 9.68
N PHE A 299 5.61 -20.52 9.87
CA PHE A 299 6.34 -19.54 9.09
C PHE A 299 7.87 -19.70 9.26
N THR A 300 8.35 -19.73 10.50
CA THR A 300 9.79 -19.86 10.79
C THR A 300 10.40 -21.09 10.15
N ARG A 301 9.70 -22.24 10.19
CA ARG A 301 10.14 -23.48 9.51
C ARG A 301 10.21 -23.30 7.98
N ALA A 302 9.19 -22.72 7.38
CA ALA A 302 9.12 -22.48 5.94
C ALA A 302 10.21 -21.50 5.50
N PHE A 303 10.37 -20.39 6.23
CA PHE A 303 11.36 -19.37 5.96
C PHE A 303 12.79 -19.91 6.10
N THR A 304 13.11 -20.61 7.21
CA THR A 304 14.45 -21.19 7.43
C THR A 304 14.82 -22.25 6.38
N ARG A 305 13.84 -23.06 5.98
CA ARG A 305 14.06 -24.05 4.91
C ARG A 305 14.48 -23.38 3.61
N ARG A 306 13.90 -22.26 3.30
CA ARG A 306 14.11 -21.55 2.03
C ARG A 306 15.32 -20.62 2.07
N GLU A 307 15.41 -19.75 3.06
CA GLU A 307 16.45 -18.72 3.16
C GLU A 307 17.70 -19.19 3.90
N LYS A 308 17.70 -20.47 4.37
CA LYS A 308 18.82 -21.13 5.08
C LYS A 308 19.20 -20.41 6.39
N CYS A 309 18.37 -19.50 6.87
CA CYS A 309 18.55 -18.85 8.17
C CYS A 309 17.18 -18.49 8.78
N PRO A 310 17.07 -18.44 10.12
CA PRO A 310 15.86 -18.03 10.82
C PRO A 310 15.48 -16.55 10.51
N PRO A 311 14.18 -16.19 10.56
CA PRO A 311 13.71 -14.82 10.27
C PRO A 311 14.40 -13.73 11.08
N LEU A 312 14.60 -13.94 12.39
CA LEU A 312 15.29 -12.95 13.25
C LEU A 312 16.76 -12.77 12.86
N ASN A 313 17.44 -13.84 12.47
CA ASN A 313 18.82 -13.78 12.01
C ASN A 313 18.91 -13.07 10.64
N TYR A 314 17.93 -13.30 9.76
CA TYR A 314 17.79 -12.59 8.50
C TYR A 314 17.65 -11.08 8.73
N ARG A 315 16.73 -10.67 9.61
CA ARG A 315 16.53 -9.26 10.00
C ARG A 315 17.80 -8.61 10.53
N ARG A 316 18.51 -9.31 11.43
CA ARG A 316 19.77 -8.79 12.01
C ARG A 316 20.83 -8.60 10.95
N LYS A 317 21.08 -9.59 10.10
CA LYS A 317 22.06 -9.49 9.00
C LYS A 317 21.76 -8.30 8.09
N PHE A 318 20.49 -8.08 7.75
CA PHE A 318 20.10 -6.97 6.90
C PHE A 318 20.37 -5.62 7.57
N ARG A 319 20.06 -5.47 8.85
CA ARG A 319 20.35 -4.23 9.61
C ARG A 319 21.85 -3.98 9.73
N ASP A 320 22.63 -4.99 10.07
CA ASP A 320 24.09 -4.86 10.22
C ASP A 320 24.79 -4.47 8.91
N THR A 321 24.20 -4.84 7.76
CA THR A 321 24.75 -4.53 6.42
C THR A 321 24.33 -3.13 5.93
N HIS A 322 23.28 -2.52 6.50
CA HIS A 322 22.70 -1.25 6.01
C HIS A 322 22.75 -0.12 7.04
N VAL A 323 23.45 -0.30 8.18
CA VAL A 323 23.84 0.76 9.10
C VAL A 323 25.20 1.29 8.66
N VAL A 324 25.21 2.20 7.69
CA VAL A 324 26.32 3.09 7.36
C VAL A 324 25.77 4.50 7.26
#